data_e8e9c1618d1feebb8073bd8f59c075c2
#
_entry.id   e8e9c1618d1feebb8073bd8f59c075c2
#
_cell.length_a   1.000
_cell.length_b   1.000
_cell.length_c   1.000
_cell.angle_alpha   90.00
_cell.angle_beta   90.00
_cell.angle_gamma   90.00
#
_symmetry.space_group_name_H-M   'P 1'
#
loop_
_entity.id
_entity.type
_entity.pdbx_description
1 polymer ?
#
loop_
_entity_poly.entity_id
_entity_poly.type
_entity_poly.pdbx_seq_one_letter_code
_entity_poly.pdbx_strand_id
1 'polypeptide(L)'
;NAGVRVVLEFPRIITVDDRQKVEELWGLVQTGRVDAVEVHDPGSLLVASQLGIKAGAGYGLNLTNSRAIEQVKAWGAIWACPSLEIDKSNLRYLAGASPLPLEVVVHGPLCGMISDYCLIGSLDPEGKPGCTSPCERDSFCLVDALGQKYPLQCDDRCRCHIYHPLDLSLFTELPWLAERVSSVRLEGDGYSAELLGQVIGIYQSALKDISLGRWNQQSNYNLLLGLFPNGLTKGPWEEPGANLAQQ
;
A
#
# COMPACT_ATOMS: atom_id res chain seq x y z
N ASN A 1 -16.71 6.03 -20.69
CA ASN A 1 -16.00 6.66 -19.57
C ASN A 1 -16.81 6.40 -18.31
N ALA A 2 -16.34 5.49 -17.45
CA ALA A 2 -17.09 5.06 -16.24
C ALA A 2 -17.00 6.08 -15.09
N GLY A 3 -16.46 7.29 -15.32
CA GLY A 3 -16.25 8.30 -14.28
C GLY A 3 -15.12 7.97 -13.29
N VAL A 4 -14.31 6.96 -13.60
CA VAL A 4 -13.16 6.54 -12.79
C VAL A 4 -11.93 7.35 -13.21
N ARG A 5 -11.19 7.89 -12.23
CA ARG A 5 -9.89 8.52 -12.45
C ARG A 5 -8.79 7.46 -12.39
N VAL A 6 -7.78 7.63 -13.24
CA VAL A 6 -6.62 6.74 -13.30
C VAL A 6 -5.43 7.46 -12.71
N VAL A 7 -4.87 6.90 -11.64
CA VAL A 7 -3.62 7.35 -11.02
C VAL A 7 -2.56 6.30 -11.32
N LEU A 8 -1.44 6.70 -11.93
CA LEU A 8 -0.31 5.82 -12.18
C LEU A 8 0.63 5.87 -10.99
N GLU A 9 0.83 4.73 -10.34
CA GLU A 9 1.79 4.59 -9.25
C GLU A 9 3.18 4.27 -9.79
N PHE A 10 4.17 5.02 -9.31
CA PHE A 10 5.59 4.79 -9.61
C PHE A 10 6.19 3.77 -8.64
N PRO A 11 7.27 3.06 -9.03
CA PRO A 11 7.94 2.10 -8.14
C PRO A 11 8.40 2.76 -6.83
N ARG A 12 8.28 2.01 -5.71
CA ARG A 12 8.78 2.46 -4.39
C ARG A 12 10.28 2.66 -4.34
N ILE A 13 11.02 1.85 -5.09
CA ILE A 13 12.48 1.90 -5.16
C ILE A 13 12.86 2.10 -6.62
N ILE A 14 13.56 3.18 -6.89
CA ILE A 14 14.09 3.53 -8.20
C ILE A 14 15.60 3.60 -8.08
N THR A 15 16.29 2.81 -8.91
CA THR A 15 17.75 2.80 -9.03
C THR A 15 18.19 3.33 -10.40
N VAL A 16 19.47 3.46 -10.61
CA VAL A 16 20.03 3.87 -11.92
C VAL A 16 19.62 2.90 -13.04
N ASP A 17 19.47 1.62 -12.70
CA ASP A 17 19.09 0.58 -13.66
C ASP A 17 17.61 0.64 -14.06
N ASP A 18 16.78 1.34 -13.28
CA ASP A 18 15.34 1.53 -13.57
C ASP A 18 15.06 2.73 -14.47
N ARG A 19 16.09 3.48 -14.86
CA ARG A 19 15.97 4.76 -15.58
C ARG A 19 15.10 4.65 -16.84
N GLN A 20 15.35 3.65 -17.68
CA GLN A 20 14.57 3.46 -18.91
C GLN A 20 13.09 3.21 -18.59
N LYS A 21 12.78 2.35 -17.64
CA LYS A 21 11.41 2.05 -17.19
C LYS A 21 10.70 3.30 -16.66
N VAL A 22 11.41 4.11 -15.87
CA VAL A 22 10.89 5.37 -15.34
C VAL A 22 10.62 6.38 -16.45
N GLU A 23 11.51 6.50 -17.46
CA GLU A 23 11.31 7.34 -18.63
C GLU A 23 10.08 6.90 -19.44
N GLU A 24 9.85 5.60 -19.61
CA GLU A 24 8.66 5.04 -20.27
C GLU A 24 7.38 5.37 -19.49
N LEU A 25 7.40 5.29 -18.14
CA LEU A 25 6.26 5.68 -17.30
C LEU A 25 5.93 7.17 -17.46
N TRP A 26 6.95 8.06 -17.46
CA TRP A 26 6.72 9.48 -17.73
C TRP A 26 6.17 9.72 -19.15
N GLY A 27 6.63 8.97 -20.14
CA GLY A 27 6.08 8.99 -21.49
C GLY A 27 4.60 8.62 -21.52
N LEU A 28 4.20 7.58 -20.76
CA LEU A 28 2.81 7.17 -20.65
C LEU A 28 1.93 8.26 -20.01
N VAL A 29 2.41 8.90 -18.95
CA VAL A 29 1.70 10.00 -18.28
C VAL A 29 1.43 11.16 -19.27
N GLN A 30 2.40 11.50 -20.10
CA GLN A 30 2.28 12.57 -21.09
C GLN A 30 1.27 12.28 -22.21
N THR A 31 0.82 11.03 -22.37
CA THR A 31 -0.24 10.69 -23.34
C THR A 31 -1.62 11.24 -22.97
N GLY A 32 -1.80 11.75 -21.75
CA GLY A 32 -3.09 12.22 -21.23
C GLY A 32 -4.09 11.13 -20.88
N ARG A 33 -3.64 9.87 -20.82
CA ARG A 33 -4.48 8.73 -20.39
C ARG A 33 -4.54 8.54 -18.89
N VAL A 34 -3.68 9.26 -18.15
CA VAL A 34 -3.53 9.20 -16.69
C VAL A 34 -3.93 10.56 -16.14
N ASP A 35 -4.77 10.57 -15.11
CA ASP A 35 -5.28 11.79 -14.48
C ASP A 35 -4.29 12.40 -13.49
N ALA A 36 -3.47 11.55 -12.86
CA ALA A 36 -2.45 11.93 -11.90
C ALA A 36 -1.42 10.81 -11.73
N VAL A 37 -0.35 11.08 -10.98
CA VAL A 37 0.64 10.09 -10.57
C VAL A 37 0.72 10.00 -9.05
N GLU A 38 1.13 8.84 -8.54
CA GLU A 38 1.59 8.70 -7.17
C GLU A 38 3.05 8.29 -7.17
N VAL A 39 3.86 8.97 -6.37
CA VAL A 39 5.30 8.78 -6.35
C VAL A 39 5.82 8.54 -4.94
N HIS A 40 6.87 7.74 -4.83
CA HIS A 40 7.42 7.26 -3.57
C HIS A 40 8.81 7.79 -3.24
N ASP A 41 9.33 8.72 -4.05
CA ASP A 41 10.61 9.37 -3.85
C ASP A 41 10.56 10.87 -4.18
N PRO A 42 11.45 11.69 -3.55
CA PRO A 42 11.46 13.13 -3.77
C PRO A 42 11.81 13.53 -5.21
N GLY A 43 12.66 12.76 -5.89
CA GLY A 43 13.10 13.05 -7.27
C GLY A 43 11.93 12.99 -8.25
N SER A 44 11.16 11.91 -8.19
CA SER A 44 9.96 11.74 -9.02
C SER A 44 8.90 12.80 -8.72
N LEU A 45 8.76 13.24 -7.46
CA LEU A 45 7.84 14.33 -7.12
C LEU A 45 8.24 15.67 -7.73
N LEU A 46 9.54 15.98 -7.70
CA LEU A 46 10.06 17.17 -8.33
C LEU A 46 9.91 17.14 -9.85
N VAL A 47 10.14 15.98 -10.48
CA VAL A 47 9.92 15.82 -11.94
C VAL A 47 8.44 16.04 -12.27
N ALA A 48 7.50 15.44 -11.52
CA ALA A 48 6.07 15.68 -11.71
C ALA A 48 5.72 17.16 -11.64
N SER A 49 6.24 17.86 -10.63
CA SER A 49 6.05 19.31 -10.44
C SER A 49 6.59 20.12 -11.62
N GLN A 50 7.79 19.82 -12.11
CA GLN A 50 8.41 20.49 -13.25
C GLN A 50 7.63 20.29 -14.55
N LEU A 51 7.02 19.11 -14.71
CA LEU A 51 6.19 18.78 -15.88
C LEU A 51 4.73 19.28 -15.75
N GLY A 52 4.35 19.90 -14.63
CA GLY A 52 2.98 20.33 -14.35
C GLY A 52 1.99 19.19 -14.18
N ILE A 53 2.46 17.99 -13.81
CA ILE A 53 1.66 16.79 -13.61
C ILE A 53 1.14 16.78 -12.18
N LYS A 54 -0.15 16.47 -12.00
CA LYS A 54 -0.75 16.26 -10.67
C LYS A 54 -0.12 15.05 -10.00
N ALA A 55 0.47 15.23 -8.81
CA ALA A 55 1.16 14.16 -8.10
C ALA A 55 0.72 14.03 -6.65
N GLY A 56 0.56 12.80 -6.19
CA GLY A 56 0.45 12.43 -4.79
C GLY A 56 1.78 11.95 -4.23
N ALA A 57 1.98 12.24 -2.96
CA ALA A 57 3.10 11.73 -2.18
C ALA A 57 2.68 10.40 -1.54
N GLY A 58 3.13 9.27 -2.11
CA GLY A 58 2.78 7.93 -1.68
C GLY A 58 3.44 7.51 -0.35
N TYR A 59 2.96 6.42 0.24
CA TYR A 59 3.42 5.93 1.55
C TYR A 59 4.92 5.55 1.59
N GLY A 60 5.55 5.29 0.44
CA GLY A 60 6.99 5.06 0.35
C GLY A 60 7.86 6.25 0.76
N LEU A 61 7.31 7.47 0.77
CA LEU A 61 7.97 8.66 1.32
C LEU A 61 8.00 8.70 2.86
N ASN A 62 7.39 7.71 3.50
CA ASN A 62 7.38 7.51 4.95
C ASN A 62 6.95 8.76 5.75
N LEU A 63 5.83 9.36 5.36
CA LEU A 63 5.31 10.59 5.94
C LEU A 63 4.65 10.31 7.29
N THR A 64 5.30 10.68 8.38
CA THR A 64 4.85 10.41 9.76
C THR A 64 4.47 11.67 10.54
N ASN A 65 4.71 12.86 9.99
CA ASN A 65 4.42 14.13 10.66
C ASN A 65 4.06 15.24 9.67
N SER A 66 3.42 16.32 10.18
CA SER A 66 2.96 17.43 9.37
C SER A 66 4.08 18.20 8.67
N ARG A 67 5.28 18.25 9.24
CA ARG A 67 6.44 18.94 8.62
C ARG A 67 6.90 18.21 7.36
N ALA A 68 6.90 16.87 7.38
CA ALA A 68 7.19 16.09 6.18
C ALA A 68 6.12 16.34 5.10
N ILE A 69 4.83 16.46 5.47
CA ILE A 69 3.75 16.77 4.53
C ILE A 69 3.87 18.22 4.00
N GLU A 70 4.22 19.19 4.83
CA GLU A 70 4.53 20.56 4.39
C GLU A 70 5.63 20.55 3.32
N GLN A 71 6.67 19.73 3.52
CA GLN A 71 7.79 19.63 2.59
C GLN A 71 7.36 19.02 1.24
N VAL A 72 6.63 17.91 1.23
CA VAL A 72 6.15 17.32 -0.04
C VAL A 72 5.14 18.22 -0.73
N LYS A 73 4.34 18.99 0.01
CA LYS A 73 3.48 20.04 -0.55
C LYS A 73 4.30 21.11 -1.25
N ALA A 74 5.39 21.58 -0.61
CA ALA A 74 6.29 22.57 -1.22
C ALA A 74 6.97 22.03 -2.50
N TRP A 75 7.15 20.71 -2.62
CA TRP A 75 7.64 20.04 -3.83
C TRP A 75 6.58 19.77 -4.88
N GLY A 76 5.30 20.11 -4.62
CA GLY A 76 4.21 20.03 -5.59
C GLY A 76 3.21 18.90 -5.39
N ALA A 77 3.28 18.15 -4.29
CA ALA A 77 2.24 17.16 -3.97
C ALA A 77 0.88 17.82 -3.73
N ILE A 78 -0.20 17.19 -4.20
CA ILE A 78 -1.57 17.66 -4.01
C ILE A 78 -2.39 16.77 -3.07
N TRP A 79 -1.90 15.59 -2.71
CA TRP A 79 -2.35 14.74 -1.60
C TRP A 79 -1.15 14.01 -1.01
N ALA A 80 -1.32 13.43 0.17
CA ALA A 80 -0.30 12.65 0.83
C ALA A 80 -0.89 11.35 1.41
N CYS A 81 -0.16 10.24 1.21
CA CYS A 81 -0.41 8.97 1.87
C CYS A 81 0.58 8.82 3.03
N PRO A 82 0.13 8.83 4.30
CA PRO A 82 0.99 8.61 5.45
C PRO A 82 1.67 7.25 5.41
N SER A 83 2.77 7.12 6.17
CA SER A 83 3.47 5.85 6.36
C SER A 83 2.51 4.74 6.81
N LEU A 84 2.73 3.52 6.30
CA LEU A 84 2.03 2.33 6.77
C LEU A 84 2.34 1.99 8.24
N GLU A 85 3.40 2.56 8.81
CA GLU A 85 3.83 2.35 10.19
C GLU A 85 3.19 3.32 11.19
N ILE A 86 2.40 4.30 10.70
CA ILE A 86 1.76 5.27 11.59
C ILE A 86 0.63 4.61 12.38
N ASP A 87 0.66 4.78 13.71
CA ASP A 87 -0.44 4.33 14.57
C ASP A 87 -1.65 5.28 14.54
N LYS A 88 -2.77 4.84 15.10
CA LYS A 88 -4.02 5.60 15.14
C LYS A 88 -3.88 6.95 15.85
N SER A 89 -3.11 7.00 16.91
CA SER A 89 -2.90 8.20 17.73
C SER A 89 -2.14 9.28 16.94
N ASN A 90 -1.04 8.87 16.31
CA ASN A 90 -0.22 9.75 15.47
C ASN A 90 -0.97 10.20 14.22
N LEU A 91 -1.74 9.30 13.58
CA LEU A 91 -2.57 9.70 12.44
C LEU A 91 -3.64 10.74 12.85
N ARG A 92 -4.19 10.65 14.05
CA ARG A 92 -5.15 11.64 14.56
C ARG A 92 -4.55 13.05 14.59
N TYR A 93 -3.33 13.18 15.12
CA TYR A 93 -2.63 14.46 15.14
C TYR A 93 -2.28 14.92 13.72
N LEU A 94 -1.81 14.00 12.89
CA LEU A 94 -1.46 14.29 11.51
C LEU A 94 -2.67 14.78 10.71
N ALA A 95 -3.82 14.14 10.83
CA ALA A 95 -5.05 14.52 10.13
C ALA A 95 -5.53 15.92 10.53
N GLY A 96 -5.34 16.32 11.81
CA GLY A 96 -5.69 17.66 12.28
C GLY A 96 -4.70 18.76 11.86
N ALA A 97 -3.47 18.39 11.50
CA ALA A 97 -2.38 19.34 11.18
C ALA A 97 -1.92 19.28 9.71
N SER A 98 -2.46 18.37 8.92
CA SER A 98 -2.02 18.17 7.54
C SER A 98 -2.43 19.34 6.64
N PRO A 99 -1.48 19.95 5.90
CA PRO A 99 -1.79 20.98 4.91
C PRO A 99 -2.26 20.40 3.55
N LEU A 100 -2.33 19.08 3.41
CA LEU A 100 -2.78 18.35 2.24
C LEU A 100 -3.92 17.38 2.61
N PRO A 101 -4.81 17.06 1.65
CA PRO A 101 -5.71 15.93 1.75
C PRO A 101 -4.91 14.65 2.05
N LEU A 102 -5.39 13.82 2.98
CA LEU A 102 -4.79 12.54 3.30
C LEU A 102 -5.53 11.39 2.62
N GLU A 103 -4.77 10.46 2.09
CA GLU A 103 -5.20 9.13 1.69
C GLU A 103 -4.62 8.10 2.66
N VAL A 104 -5.41 7.16 3.16
CA VAL A 104 -4.94 6.13 4.10
C VAL A 104 -5.17 4.76 3.52
N VAL A 105 -4.13 3.91 3.52
CA VAL A 105 -4.26 2.50 3.18
C VAL A 105 -5.02 1.80 4.29
N VAL A 106 -6.15 1.19 3.94
CA VAL A 106 -7.06 0.56 4.90
C VAL A 106 -7.23 -0.94 4.68
N HIS A 107 -6.72 -1.48 3.58
CA HIS A 107 -6.82 -2.91 3.27
C HIS A 107 -5.72 -3.35 2.33
N GLY A 108 -5.27 -4.59 2.51
CA GLY A 108 -4.44 -5.33 1.56
C GLY A 108 -3.12 -5.84 2.12
N PRO A 109 -2.30 -6.47 1.27
CA PRO A 109 -1.02 -7.03 1.68
C PRO A 109 -0.08 -5.96 2.24
N LEU A 110 0.53 -6.24 3.40
CA LEU A 110 1.52 -5.36 4.02
C LEU A 110 2.92 -5.82 3.66
N CYS A 111 3.58 -5.11 2.75
CA CYS A 111 5.01 -5.30 2.50
C CYS A 111 5.85 -4.63 3.59
N GLY A 112 6.36 -5.44 4.51
CA GLY A 112 7.16 -4.97 5.66
C GLY A 112 8.63 -4.73 5.31
N MET A 113 9.18 -5.39 4.27
CA MET A 113 10.56 -5.24 3.87
C MET A 113 10.74 -5.46 2.37
N ILE A 114 11.62 -4.67 1.75
CA ILE A 114 12.12 -4.90 0.40
C ILE A 114 13.64 -5.06 0.50
N SER A 115 14.17 -6.18 0.02
CA SER A 115 15.58 -6.50 0.07
C SER A 115 16.15 -6.62 -1.34
N ASP A 116 17.29 -5.98 -1.62
CA ASP A 116 18.04 -6.17 -2.86
C ASP A 116 18.71 -7.56 -2.91
N TYR A 117 18.79 -8.25 -1.77
CA TYR A 117 19.29 -9.61 -1.71
C TYR A 117 18.18 -10.60 -2.07
N CYS A 118 18.40 -11.36 -3.14
CA CYS A 118 17.45 -12.40 -3.54
C CYS A 118 17.59 -13.62 -2.62
N LEU A 119 16.74 -13.72 -1.61
CA LEU A 119 16.72 -14.84 -0.66
C LEU A 119 16.48 -16.18 -1.37
N ILE A 120 15.56 -16.21 -2.34
CA ILE A 120 15.20 -17.42 -3.09
C ILE A 120 16.37 -17.88 -3.97
N GLY A 121 16.98 -16.95 -4.71
CA GLY A 121 18.12 -17.25 -5.56
C GLY A 121 19.38 -17.71 -4.78
N SER A 122 19.47 -17.37 -3.49
CA SER A 122 20.57 -17.85 -2.65
C SER A 122 20.45 -19.33 -2.26
N LEU A 123 19.24 -19.89 -2.39
CA LEU A 123 18.96 -21.31 -2.12
C LEU A 123 19.03 -22.16 -3.40
N ASP A 124 19.16 -21.53 -4.59
CA ASP A 124 19.31 -22.25 -5.84
C ASP A 124 20.73 -22.87 -5.90
N PRO A 125 20.84 -24.20 -6.09
CA PRO A 125 22.15 -24.88 -6.15
C PRO A 125 23.07 -24.35 -7.24
N GLU A 126 22.50 -23.80 -8.33
CA GLU A 126 23.28 -23.22 -9.43
C GLU A 126 23.72 -21.77 -9.16
N GLY A 127 23.10 -21.12 -8.15
CA GLY A 127 23.42 -19.75 -7.72
C GLY A 127 23.30 -18.70 -8.81
N LYS A 128 23.60 -17.43 -8.48
CA LYS A 128 23.75 -16.37 -9.50
C LYS A 128 25.16 -16.48 -10.13
N PRO A 129 25.29 -16.44 -11.48
CA PRO A 129 24.33 -15.98 -12.50
C PRO A 129 23.39 -17.06 -13.08
N GLY A 130 23.51 -18.32 -12.66
CA GLY A 130 22.72 -19.42 -13.20
C GLY A 130 21.31 -19.58 -12.60
N CYS A 131 20.76 -18.55 -11.98
CA CYS A 131 19.43 -18.63 -11.37
C CYS A 131 18.36 -19.06 -12.39
N THR A 132 17.62 -20.14 -12.04
CA THR A 132 16.54 -20.71 -12.88
C THR A 132 15.17 -20.04 -12.65
N SER A 133 15.11 -18.90 -11.97
CA SER A 133 13.90 -18.16 -11.62
C SER A 133 12.84 -19.02 -10.90
N PRO A 134 13.16 -19.73 -9.82
CA PRO A 134 12.18 -20.56 -9.13
C PRO A 134 11.02 -19.73 -8.55
N CYS A 135 11.25 -18.45 -8.23
CA CYS A 135 10.23 -17.51 -7.75
C CYS A 135 9.10 -17.23 -8.74
N GLU A 136 9.28 -17.52 -10.02
CA GLU A 136 8.24 -17.39 -11.04
C GLU A 136 7.32 -18.61 -11.11
N ARG A 137 7.76 -19.74 -10.55
CA ARG A 137 7.08 -21.04 -10.65
C ARG A 137 6.47 -21.51 -9.34
N ASP A 138 7.12 -21.16 -8.24
CA ASP A 138 6.78 -21.63 -6.90
C ASP A 138 6.55 -20.47 -5.94
N SER A 139 5.75 -20.73 -4.89
CA SER A 139 5.51 -19.78 -3.80
C SER A 139 6.49 -20.04 -2.66
N PHE A 140 7.11 -18.98 -2.15
CA PHE A 140 8.09 -19.04 -1.07
C PHE A 140 7.64 -18.22 0.13
N CYS A 141 8.09 -18.62 1.31
CA CYS A 141 7.90 -17.85 2.53
C CYS A 141 9.12 -17.97 3.45
N LEU A 142 9.37 -16.95 4.25
CA LEU A 142 10.20 -17.08 5.45
C LEU A 142 9.37 -17.68 6.57
N VAL A 143 10.00 -18.49 7.40
CA VAL A 143 9.35 -19.05 8.59
C VAL A 143 10.15 -18.61 9.81
N ASP A 144 9.51 -17.97 10.76
CA ASP A 144 10.16 -17.56 12.01
C ASP A 144 10.26 -18.72 13.03
N ALA A 145 10.84 -18.43 14.18
CA ALA A 145 11.03 -19.42 15.24
C ALA A 145 9.70 -19.93 15.86
N LEU A 146 8.61 -19.20 15.63
CA LEU A 146 7.25 -19.55 16.10
C LEU A 146 6.45 -20.28 15.02
N GLY A 147 7.04 -20.53 13.84
CA GLY A 147 6.37 -21.19 12.72
C GLY A 147 5.50 -20.25 11.87
N GLN A 148 5.55 -18.94 12.09
CA GLN A 148 4.80 -17.96 11.32
C GLN A 148 5.42 -17.82 9.91
N LYS A 149 4.56 -17.81 8.89
CA LYS A 149 4.98 -17.78 7.48
C LYS A 149 4.80 -16.37 6.91
N TYR A 150 5.89 -15.78 6.47
CA TYR A 150 5.96 -14.47 5.82
C TYR A 150 6.11 -14.68 4.31
N PRO A 151 5.09 -14.40 3.49
CA PRO A 151 5.15 -14.59 2.05
C PRO A 151 6.31 -13.79 1.42
N LEU A 152 6.97 -14.39 0.42
CA LEU A 152 8.03 -13.76 -0.37
C LEU A 152 7.56 -13.62 -1.81
N GLN A 153 7.78 -12.44 -2.38
CA GLN A 153 7.63 -12.19 -3.81
C GLN A 153 8.89 -11.50 -4.33
N CYS A 154 9.35 -11.91 -5.51
CA CYS A 154 10.46 -11.22 -6.16
C CYS A 154 9.93 -10.37 -7.31
N ASP A 155 10.46 -9.15 -7.44
CA ASP A 155 10.17 -8.29 -8.57
C ASP A 155 11.10 -8.60 -9.77
N ASP A 156 10.92 -7.88 -10.87
CA ASP A 156 11.68 -8.00 -12.11
C ASP A 156 13.17 -7.63 -11.95
N ARG A 157 13.58 -7.08 -10.81
CA ARG A 157 14.96 -6.79 -10.41
C ARG A 157 15.52 -7.81 -9.41
N CYS A 158 14.79 -8.89 -9.18
CA CYS A 158 15.12 -9.90 -8.17
C CYS A 158 15.20 -9.34 -6.74
N ARG A 159 14.55 -8.20 -6.43
CA ARG A 159 14.37 -7.75 -5.06
C ARG A 159 13.29 -8.59 -4.41
N CYS A 160 13.55 -9.04 -3.19
CA CYS A 160 12.59 -9.81 -2.41
C CYS A 160 11.71 -8.87 -1.58
N HIS A 161 10.42 -8.93 -1.81
CA HIS A 161 9.39 -8.29 -1.01
C HIS A 161 8.92 -9.30 0.04
N ILE A 162 9.02 -8.93 1.32
CA ILE A 162 8.63 -9.77 2.46
C ILE A 162 7.33 -9.19 3.01
N TYR A 163 6.28 -9.99 2.94
CA TYR A 163 4.95 -9.57 3.36
C TYR A 163 4.60 -10.06 4.75
N HIS A 164 3.77 -9.29 5.46
CA HIS A 164 3.15 -9.73 6.69
C HIS A 164 2.27 -10.97 6.43
N PRO A 165 2.17 -11.90 7.38
CA PRO A 165 1.34 -13.11 7.23
C PRO A 165 -0.14 -12.87 7.01
N LEU A 166 -0.64 -11.74 7.54
CA LEU A 166 -2.04 -11.33 7.44
C LEU A 166 -2.15 -10.01 6.69
N ASP A 167 -3.20 -9.87 5.90
CA ASP A 167 -3.50 -8.62 5.23
C ASP A 167 -4.02 -7.57 6.21
N LEU A 168 -3.67 -6.30 5.95
CA LEU A 168 -4.19 -5.16 6.70
C LEU A 168 -5.71 -5.08 6.53
N SER A 169 -6.41 -4.76 7.61
CA SER A 169 -7.77 -4.28 7.54
C SER A 169 -8.08 -3.27 8.64
N LEU A 170 -8.26 -2.03 8.26
CA LEU A 170 -8.79 -0.96 9.10
C LEU A 170 -10.31 -0.78 8.91
N PHE A 171 -11.00 -1.83 8.48
CA PHE A 171 -12.43 -1.78 8.16
C PHE A 171 -13.27 -1.28 9.34
N THR A 172 -12.97 -1.74 10.55
CA THR A 172 -13.69 -1.32 11.76
C THR A 172 -13.44 0.14 12.13
N GLU A 173 -12.42 0.75 11.57
CA GLU A 173 -12.02 2.15 11.79
C GLU A 173 -12.59 3.11 10.74
N LEU A 174 -13.30 2.60 9.72
CA LEU A 174 -13.84 3.43 8.63
C LEU A 174 -14.70 4.61 9.10
N PRO A 175 -15.60 4.48 10.09
CA PRO A 175 -16.36 5.64 10.57
C PRO A 175 -15.47 6.75 11.12
N TRP A 176 -14.42 6.36 11.84
CA TRP A 176 -13.45 7.31 12.38
C TRP A 176 -12.59 7.97 11.29
N LEU A 177 -12.19 7.18 10.27
CA LEU A 177 -11.42 7.67 9.13
C LEU A 177 -12.24 8.60 8.24
N ALA A 178 -13.51 8.27 7.97
CA ALA A 178 -14.39 9.04 7.09
C ALA A 178 -14.56 10.52 7.53
N GLU A 179 -14.37 10.81 8.82
CA GLU A 179 -14.42 12.17 9.35
C GLU A 179 -13.07 12.93 9.24
N ARG A 180 -11.98 12.23 8.91
CA ARG A 180 -10.61 12.77 9.10
C ARG A 180 -9.72 12.73 7.88
N VAL A 181 -10.02 11.87 6.93
CA VAL A 181 -9.20 11.71 5.72
C VAL A 181 -10.04 11.92 4.46
N SER A 182 -9.39 12.25 3.37
CA SER A 182 -10.07 12.57 2.10
C SER A 182 -10.38 11.35 1.27
N SER A 183 -9.58 10.29 1.41
CA SER A 183 -9.74 9.01 0.71
C SER A 183 -9.18 7.85 1.51
N VAL A 184 -9.70 6.67 1.23
CA VAL A 184 -9.14 5.41 1.70
C VAL A 184 -8.66 4.60 0.50
N ARG A 185 -7.56 3.88 0.68
CA ARG A 185 -6.92 3.08 -0.35
C ARG A 185 -7.01 1.59 -0.02
N LEU A 186 -7.34 0.80 -1.03
CA LEU A 186 -7.28 -0.66 -0.98
C LEU A 186 -6.10 -1.11 -1.84
N GLU A 187 -5.15 -1.80 -1.24
CA GLU A 187 -4.09 -2.49 -1.96
C GLU A 187 -4.62 -3.84 -2.42
N GLY A 188 -4.56 -4.10 -3.71
CA GLY A 188 -5.07 -5.35 -4.30
C GLY A 188 -3.99 -6.16 -4.98
N ASP A 189 -2.71 -5.85 -4.72
CA ASP A 189 -1.60 -6.57 -5.34
C ASP A 189 -1.63 -8.06 -4.95
N GLY A 190 -1.52 -8.93 -5.96
CA GLY A 190 -1.64 -10.36 -5.77
C GLY A 190 -3.07 -10.90 -5.62
N TYR A 191 -4.10 -10.06 -5.55
CA TYR A 191 -5.49 -10.52 -5.50
C TYR A 191 -5.99 -10.93 -6.88
N SER A 192 -6.84 -11.97 -6.93
CA SER A 192 -7.61 -12.24 -8.14
C SER A 192 -8.61 -11.11 -8.40
N ALA A 193 -8.99 -10.91 -9.66
CA ALA A 193 -10.01 -9.90 -10.02
C ALA A 193 -11.34 -10.13 -9.28
N GLU A 194 -11.70 -11.39 -9.02
CA GLU A 194 -12.91 -11.75 -8.28
C GLU A 194 -12.81 -11.32 -6.82
N LEU A 195 -11.71 -11.69 -6.13
CA LEU A 195 -11.48 -11.30 -4.73
C LEU A 195 -11.44 -9.77 -4.58
N LEU A 196 -10.69 -9.09 -5.46
CA LEU A 196 -10.60 -7.63 -5.45
C LEU A 196 -11.97 -6.98 -5.64
N GLY A 197 -12.79 -7.50 -6.58
CA GLY A 197 -14.15 -7.02 -6.82
C GLY A 197 -15.05 -7.17 -5.59
N GLN A 198 -14.97 -8.29 -4.87
CA GLN A 198 -15.72 -8.54 -3.64
C GLN A 198 -15.27 -7.60 -2.51
N VAL A 199 -13.96 -7.42 -2.31
CA VAL A 199 -13.41 -6.48 -1.32
C VAL A 199 -13.88 -5.06 -1.61
N ILE A 200 -13.73 -4.58 -2.85
CA ILE A 200 -14.20 -3.25 -3.26
C ILE A 200 -15.69 -3.07 -2.96
N GLY A 201 -16.52 -4.06 -3.32
CA GLY A 201 -17.97 -4.01 -3.08
C GLY A 201 -18.33 -3.88 -1.60
N ILE A 202 -17.63 -4.61 -0.71
CA ILE A 202 -17.83 -4.54 0.73
C ILE A 202 -17.43 -3.14 1.27
N TYR A 203 -16.28 -2.61 0.87
CA TYR A 203 -15.83 -1.27 1.30
C TYR A 203 -16.74 -0.15 0.76
N GLN A 204 -17.18 -0.24 -0.49
CA GLN A 204 -18.13 0.73 -1.06
C GLN A 204 -19.47 0.72 -0.33
N SER A 205 -20.01 -0.47 -0.02
CA SER A 205 -21.24 -0.60 0.77
C SER A 205 -21.06 0.02 2.17
N ALA A 206 -19.94 -0.28 2.83
CA ALA A 206 -19.62 0.24 4.14
C ALA A 206 -19.56 1.79 4.16
N LEU A 207 -18.83 2.39 3.21
CA LEU A 207 -18.70 3.85 3.11
C LEU A 207 -20.07 4.51 2.82
N LYS A 208 -20.89 3.88 1.99
CA LYS A 208 -22.25 4.34 1.73
C LYS A 208 -23.12 4.29 3.00
N ASP A 209 -23.04 3.21 3.76
CA ASP A 209 -23.80 3.07 5.01
C ASP A 209 -23.35 4.06 6.08
N ILE A 210 -22.04 4.34 6.17
CA ILE A 210 -21.49 5.39 7.04
C ILE A 210 -22.08 6.76 6.64
N SER A 211 -22.07 7.10 5.35
CA SER A 211 -22.59 8.38 4.86
C SER A 211 -24.08 8.57 5.10
N LEU A 212 -24.82 7.48 5.23
CA LEU A 212 -26.26 7.48 5.51
C LEU A 212 -26.60 7.28 7.00
N GLY A 213 -25.59 7.22 7.88
CA GLY A 213 -25.81 6.99 9.31
C GLY A 213 -26.34 5.59 9.65
N ARG A 214 -26.17 4.60 8.76
CA ARG A 214 -26.69 3.23 8.90
C ARG A 214 -25.59 2.19 9.12
N TRP A 215 -24.42 2.65 9.56
CA TRP A 215 -23.27 1.77 9.76
C TRP A 215 -23.56 0.60 10.68
N ASN A 216 -23.37 -0.61 10.16
CA ASN A 216 -23.40 -1.85 10.92
C ASN A 216 -22.06 -2.60 10.73
N GLN A 217 -21.17 -2.43 11.69
CA GLN A 217 -19.83 -2.99 11.64
C GLN A 217 -19.85 -4.52 11.48
N GLN A 218 -20.70 -5.21 12.28
CA GLN A 218 -20.63 -6.66 12.41
C GLN A 218 -20.99 -7.38 11.11
N SER A 219 -22.03 -6.94 10.43
CA SER A 219 -22.52 -7.61 9.21
C SER A 219 -21.48 -7.56 8.08
N ASN A 220 -20.99 -6.36 7.78
CA ASN A 220 -20.06 -6.16 6.68
C ASN A 220 -18.66 -6.72 7.01
N TYR A 221 -18.24 -6.64 8.27
CA TYR A 221 -16.93 -7.19 8.68
C TYR A 221 -16.90 -8.71 8.62
N ASN A 222 -18.00 -9.38 8.96
CA ASN A 222 -18.11 -10.83 8.83
C ASN A 222 -18.01 -11.29 7.36
N LEU A 223 -18.58 -10.53 6.42
CA LEU A 223 -18.41 -10.81 5.00
C LEU A 223 -16.95 -10.70 4.57
N LEU A 224 -16.27 -9.64 5.03
CA LEU A 224 -14.85 -9.45 4.75
C LEU A 224 -14.00 -10.59 5.33
N LEU A 225 -14.21 -10.97 6.60
CA LEU A 225 -13.51 -12.08 7.23
C LEU A 225 -13.72 -13.41 6.49
N GLY A 226 -14.90 -13.63 5.90
CA GLY A 226 -15.18 -14.82 5.10
C GLY A 226 -14.29 -14.96 3.86
N LEU A 227 -13.75 -13.86 3.34
CA LEU A 227 -12.81 -13.85 2.22
C LEU A 227 -11.36 -14.13 2.63
N PHE A 228 -11.03 -13.94 3.91
CA PHE A 228 -9.66 -14.07 4.47
C PHE A 228 -9.62 -15.11 5.58
N PRO A 229 -9.57 -16.42 5.25
CA PRO A 229 -9.68 -17.49 6.23
C PRO A 229 -8.53 -17.53 7.25
N ASN A 230 -7.38 -16.94 6.91
CA ASN A 230 -6.24 -16.82 7.83
C ASN A 230 -6.39 -15.63 8.80
N GLY A 231 -7.44 -14.81 8.64
CA GLY A 231 -7.65 -13.61 9.41
C GLY A 231 -7.06 -12.36 8.78
N LEU A 232 -7.25 -11.24 9.47
CA LEU A 232 -6.80 -9.90 9.07
C LEU A 232 -6.10 -9.24 10.27
N THR A 233 -5.21 -8.29 10.02
CA THR A 233 -4.52 -7.51 11.06
C THR A 233 -4.85 -6.03 10.95
N LYS A 234 -4.79 -5.32 12.07
CA LYS A 234 -4.80 -3.85 12.08
C LYS A 234 -3.39 -3.26 11.94
N GLY A 235 -2.37 -4.11 11.83
CA GLY A 235 -0.98 -3.67 11.75
C GLY A 235 -0.58 -2.77 12.92
N PRO A 236 0.01 -1.58 12.68
CA PRO A 236 0.45 -0.66 13.74
C PRO A 236 -0.70 -0.09 14.60
N TRP A 237 -1.96 -0.34 14.23
CA TRP A 237 -3.14 0.11 14.98
C TRP A 237 -3.60 -0.91 16.02
N GLU A 238 -2.95 -2.06 16.10
CA GLU A 238 -3.19 -3.02 17.16
C GLU A 238 -2.63 -2.51 18.49
N GLU A 239 -3.38 -2.72 19.58
CA GLU A 239 -2.86 -2.41 20.90
C GLU A 239 -1.70 -3.38 21.23
N PRO A 240 -0.60 -2.88 21.83
CA PRO A 240 0.50 -3.73 22.25
C PRO A 240 -0.01 -4.86 23.15
N GLY A 241 0.16 -6.11 22.74
CA GLY A 241 -0.26 -7.30 23.50
C GLY A 241 -1.55 -7.96 23.00
N ALA A 242 -2.30 -7.40 22.05
CA ALA A 242 -3.52 -8.02 21.53
C ALA A 242 -3.27 -9.40 20.88
N ASN A 243 -2.09 -9.61 20.30
CA ASN A 243 -1.71 -10.87 19.64
C ASN A 243 -1.15 -11.96 20.60
N LEU A 244 -0.86 -11.63 21.86
CA LEU A 244 -0.36 -12.62 22.84
C LEU A 244 -1.48 -13.46 23.49
N ALA A 245 -2.74 -13.09 23.28
CA ALA A 245 -3.90 -13.77 23.88
C ALA A 245 -4.56 -14.82 22.97
N GLN A 246 -4.04 -15.03 21.75
CA GLN A 246 -4.59 -15.99 20.77
C GLN A 246 -3.63 -17.16 20.45
N GLN A 247 -2.61 -17.37 21.28
CA GLN A 247 -1.72 -18.55 21.22
C GLN A 247 -2.09 -19.58 22.26
#